data_6e21cfb4ae6642d6a4894205a08f0597
#
_entry.id   6e21cfb4ae6642d6a4894205a08f0597
#
_cell.length_a   1.000
_cell.length_b   1.000
_cell.length_c   1.000
_cell.angle_alpha   90.00
_cell.angle_beta   90.00
_cell.angle_gamma   90.00
#
_symmetry.space_group_name_H-M   'P 1'
#
loop_
_entity.id
_entity.type
_entity.pdbx_description
1 polymer ?
#
loop_
_entity_poly.entity_id
_entity_poly.type
_entity_poly.pdbx_seq_one_letter_code
_entity_poly.pdbx_strand_id
1 'polypeptide(L)'
;MHVGNKYFYLAIFYCLIGVQGRLAQAIPIDVKADFYFGPDISRNQACDNARETAKSKAIAMVTGEKVSFDQQLQCYQPSKRGDERKCEVNQNSSVLVEGRITKSETISETVKTVPGAQVCTVLMVVDVAPPSVEADPSFDLQLELNRSNFRQGDSLSIRVSPTSPMFIQIFNWRSAFNKDNVVKIFPNDIDKDNYITKSITIPAKNSDAKYSLELDWDAPIGYDKEFMNESIIVVASKKPIQWLSVYDIQRFKEKLMEIPLNQRRVVQRSYLLLK
;
A
#
# COMPACT_ATOMS: atom_id res chain seq x y z
N MET A 1 80.59 34.00 -24.04
CA MET A 1 79.85 32.73 -23.96
C MET A 1 78.78 32.85 -22.89
N HIS A 2 77.52 33.18 -23.29
CA HIS A 2 76.44 33.30 -22.38
C HIS A 2 75.40 32.21 -22.70
N VAL A 3 75.24 31.32 -21.72
CA VAL A 3 74.20 30.27 -21.82
C VAL A 3 72.96 30.77 -21.11
N GLY A 4 71.85 31.03 -21.87
CA GLY A 4 70.58 31.44 -21.36
C GLY A 4 69.75 30.24 -20.89
N ASN A 5 69.33 30.32 -19.66
CA ASN A 5 68.46 29.34 -19.03
C ASN A 5 67.00 29.78 -19.21
N LYS A 6 66.20 29.03 -20.03
CA LYS A 6 64.76 29.24 -20.23
C LYS A 6 63.99 28.36 -19.27
N TYR A 7 63.39 28.93 -18.27
CA TYR A 7 62.41 28.29 -17.41
C TYR A 7 61.09 28.14 -18.15
N PHE A 8 60.70 26.92 -18.37
CA PHE A 8 59.41 26.54 -18.94
C PHE A 8 58.41 26.39 -17.79
N TYR A 9 57.51 27.37 -17.58
CA TYR A 9 56.43 27.25 -16.64
C TYR A 9 55.32 26.41 -17.22
N LEU A 10 55.13 25.19 -16.73
CA LEU A 10 54.05 24.31 -17.03
C LEU A 10 52.84 24.73 -16.17
N ALA A 11 51.89 25.47 -16.72
CA ALA A 11 50.64 25.79 -16.05
C ALA A 11 49.71 24.58 -16.07
N ILE A 12 49.59 23.90 -14.92
CA ILE A 12 48.64 22.82 -14.70
C ILE A 12 47.29 23.47 -14.45
N PHE A 13 46.43 23.48 -15.47
CA PHE A 13 45.02 23.87 -15.34
C PHE A 13 44.27 22.69 -14.64
N TYR A 14 44.09 22.80 -13.34
CA TYR A 14 43.15 21.92 -12.62
C TYR A 14 41.73 22.24 -13.03
N CYS A 15 41.19 21.44 -13.96
CA CYS A 15 39.76 21.45 -14.29
C CYS A 15 38.98 20.83 -13.11
N LEU A 16 38.57 21.64 -12.15
CA LEU A 16 37.61 21.24 -11.12
C LEU A 16 36.27 21.02 -11.78
N ILE A 17 36.03 19.79 -12.23
CA ILE A 17 34.70 19.33 -12.59
C ILE A 17 33.89 19.26 -11.29
N GLY A 18 33.22 20.35 -10.97
CA GLY A 18 32.25 20.38 -9.89
C GLY A 18 31.11 19.42 -10.25
N VAL A 19 31.09 18.26 -9.63
CA VAL A 19 29.89 17.39 -9.60
C VAL A 19 28.84 18.17 -8.81
N GLN A 20 28.11 19.03 -9.51
CA GLN A 20 26.88 19.60 -8.96
C GLN A 20 25.88 18.45 -8.84
N GLY A 21 25.79 17.89 -7.63
CA GLY A 21 24.69 17.01 -7.27
C GLY A 21 23.39 17.75 -7.53
N ARG A 22 22.66 17.37 -8.58
CA ARG A 22 21.30 17.88 -8.82
C ARG A 22 20.47 17.42 -7.63
N LEU A 23 20.17 18.33 -6.71
CA LEU A 23 19.12 18.14 -5.74
C LEU A 23 17.85 17.83 -6.55
N ALA A 24 17.29 16.65 -6.37
CA ALA A 24 16.06 16.26 -7.03
C ALA A 24 14.98 17.28 -6.62
N GLN A 25 14.54 18.06 -7.59
CA GLN A 25 13.53 19.11 -7.35
C GLN A 25 12.18 18.44 -7.12
N ALA A 26 11.46 18.88 -6.08
CA ALA A 26 10.11 18.39 -5.82
C ALA A 26 9.18 18.73 -6.98
N ILE A 27 8.30 17.80 -7.32
CA ILE A 27 7.33 17.89 -8.41
C ILE A 27 5.98 18.26 -7.82
N PRO A 28 5.37 19.41 -8.18
CA PRO A 28 4.02 19.77 -7.77
C PRO A 28 3.01 18.90 -8.53
N ILE A 29 2.10 18.26 -7.81
CA ILE A 29 1.04 17.40 -8.34
C ILE A 29 -0.31 17.92 -7.90
N ASP A 30 -1.17 18.23 -8.87
CA ASP A 30 -2.59 18.48 -8.63
C ASP A 30 -3.30 17.16 -8.44
N VAL A 31 -3.92 16.97 -7.29
CA VAL A 31 -4.55 15.69 -6.94
C VAL A 31 -5.91 15.90 -6.31
N LYS A 32 -6.87 15.10 -6.77
CA LYS A 32 -8.23 15.01 -6.20
C LYS A 32 -8.39 13.68 -5.49
N ALA A 33 -8.99 13.73 -4.29
CA ALA A 33 -9.42 12.54 -3.58
C ALA A 33 -10.82 12.72 -3.01
N ASP A 34 -11.54 11.61 -2.98
CA ASP A 34 -12.86 11.49 -2.40
C ASP A 34 -12.78 10.50 -1.23
N PHE A 35 -13.48 10.80 -0.15
CA PHE A 35 -13.63 9.92 1.00
C PHE A 35 -15.11 9.83 1.37
N TYR A 36 -15.69 8.63 1.21
CA TYR A 36 -17.07 8.37 1.56
C TYR A 36 -17.19 8.01 3.04
N PHE A 37 -18.22 8.47 3.72
CA PHE A 37 -18.40 8.22 5.13
C PHE A 37 -19.86 8.15 5.54
N GLY A 38 -20.11 7.36 6.60
CA GLY A 38 -21.40 7.22 7.26
C GLY A 38 -21.48 8.08 8.54
N PRO A 39 -22.54 7.91 9.32
CA PRO A 39 -22.79 8.69 10.54
C PRO A 39 -21.72 8.49 11.64
N ASP A 40 -20.96 7.38 11.60
CA ASP A 40 -19.95 7.02 12.61
C ASP A 40 -18.65 7.79 12.46
N ILE A 41 -18.45 8.48 11.32
CA ILE A 41 -17.25 9.25 11.05
C ILE A 41 -17.61 10.74 10.99
N SER A 42 -16.94 11.56 11.79
CA SER A 42 -17.15 13.00 11.75
C SER A 42 -16.72 13.58 10.40
N ARG A 43 -17.34 14.68 9.98
CA ARG A 43 -17.00 15.42 8.76
C ARG A 43 -15.50 15.76 8.72
N ASN A 44 -14.94 16.24 9.83
CA ASN A 44 -13.53 16.62 9.90
C ASN A 44 -12.63 15.40 9.67
N GLN A 45 -12.91 14.30 10.34
CA GLN A 45 -12.15 13.06 10.17
C GLN A 45 -12.25 12.51 8.74
N ALA A 46 -13.42 12.60 8.11
CA ALA A 46 -13.60 12.19 6.72
C ALA A 46 -12.76 13.04 5.76
N CYS A 47 -12.71 14.36 5.98
CA CYS A 47 -11.91 15.24 5.14
C CYS A 47 -10.40 15.10 5.42
N ASP A 48 -10.00 14.80 6.66
CA ASP A 48 -8.62 14.42 6.97
C ASP A 48 -8.20 13.16 6.20
N ASN A 49 -9.05 12.15 6.19
CA ASN A 49 -8.81 10.92 5.43
C ASN A 49 -8.74 11.18 3.91
N ALA A 50 -9.59 12.07 3.38
CA ALA A 50 -9.53 12.48 1.99
C ALA A 50 -8.19 13.17 1.68
N ARG A 51 -7.69 14.04 2.56
CA ARG A 51 -6.37 14.68 2.42
C ARG A 51 -5.23 13.66 2.41
N GLU A 52 -5.24 12.71 3.33
CA GLU A 52 -4.22 11.64 3.35
C GLU A 52 -4.27 10.76 2.10
N THR A 53 -5.48 10.47 1.60
CA THR A 53 -5.67 9.76 0.33
C THR A 53 -5.09 10.56 -0.85
N ALA A 54 -5.31 11.88 -0.88
CA ALA A 54 -4.76 12.75 -1.92
C ALA A 54 -3.23 12.75 -1.90
N LYS A 55 -2.62 12.95 -0.72
CA LYS A 55 -1.15 12.90 -0.55
C LYS A 55 -0.57 11.59 -1.07
N SER A 56 -1.19 10.51 -0.74
CA SER A 56 -0.78 9.18 -1.16
C SER A 56 -0.88 8.98 -2.67
N LYS A 57 -1.96 9.46 -3.30
CA LYS A 57 -2.09 9.47 -4.77
C LYS A 57 -0.99 10.29 -5.43
N ALA A 58 -0.67 11.48 -4.88
CA ALA A 58 0.40 12.32 -5.43
C ALA A 58 1.75 11.61 -5.39
N ILE A 59 2.08 10.94 -4.28
CA ILE A 59 3.29 10.14 -4.18
C ILE A 59 3.30 9.05 -5.26
N ALA A 60 2.20 8.30 -5.39
CA ALA A 60 2.09 7.21 -6.38
C ALA A 60 2.30 7.71 -7.82
N MET A 61 1.78 8.90 -8.16
CA MET A 61 1.97 9.49 -9.49
C MET A 61 3.43 9.81 -9.78
N VAL A 62 4.22 10.19 -8.77
CA VAL A 62 5.65 10.53 -8.93
C VAL A 62 6.53 9.28 -8.90
N THR A 63 6.18 8.30 -8.06
CA THR A 63 6.98 7.09 -7.88
C THR A 63 6.71 6.02 -8.94
N GLY A 64 5.61 6.14 -9.69
CA GLY A 64 5.14 5.11 -10.61
C GLY A 64 4.57 3.86 -9.92
N GLU A 65 4.39 3.90 -8.59
CA GLU A 65 3.75 2.81 -7.87
C GLU A 65 2.26 2.74 -8.19
N LYS A 66 1.79 1.54 -8.54
CA LYS A 66 0.34 1.30 -8.67
C LYS A 66 -0.27 1.15 -7.29
N VAL A 67 -0.90 2.19 -6.81
CA VAL A 67 -1.66 2.13 -5.57
C VAL A 67 -3.07 1.70 -5.86
N SER A 68 -3.47 0.55 -5.34
CA SER A 68 -4.86 0.14 -5.36
C SER A 68 -5.62 0.89 -4.27
N PHE A 69 -6.31 1.97 -4.64
CA PHE A 69 -7.29 2.60 -3.76
C PHE A 69 -8.61 1.82 -3.89
N ASP A 70 -8.73 0.73 -3.16
CA ASP A 70 -9.99 -0.01 -3.08
C ASP A 70 -10.91 0.69 -2.06
N GLN A 71 -11.64 1.69 -2.53
CA GLN A 71 -12.81 2.21 -1.82
C GLN A 71 -14.03 1.47 -2.35
N GLN A 72 -14.46 0.44 -1.64
CA GLN A 72 -15.67 -0.29 -1.99
C GLN A 72 -16.80 0.10 -1.02
N LEU A 73 -17.90 0.62 -1.57
CA LEU A 73 -19.16 0.67 -0.84
C LEU A 73 -19.64 -0.78 -0.68
N GLN A 74 -19.51 -1.33 0.52
CA GLN A 74 -19.97 -2.68 0.82
C GLN A 74 -21.29 -2.60 1.55
N CYS A 75 -22.31 -3.21 0.97
CA CYS A 75 -23.63 -3.31 1.58
C CYS A 75 -23.81 -4.72 2.15
N TYR A 76 -24.20 -4.82 3.41
CA TYR A 76 -24.48 -6.09 4.07
C TYR A 76 -25.84 -6.06 4.80
N GLN A 77 -26.41 -7.22 5.02
CA GLN A 77 -27.60 -7.39 5.87
C GLN A 77 -27.15 -7.93 7.22
N PRO A 78 -27.29 -7.16 8.31
CA PRO A 78 -26.80 -7.56 9.64
C PRO A 78 -27.49 -8.79 10.23
N SER A 79 -28.75 -9.07 9.83
CA SER A 79 -29.48 -10.23 10.33
C SER A 79 -30.44 -10.81 9.28
N LYS A 80 -30.72 -12.12 9.38
CA LYS A 80 -31.69 -12.83 8.53
C LYS A 80 -33.14 -12.31 8.63
N ARG A 81 -33.43 -11.35 9.52
CA ARG A 81 -34.79 -10.82 9.81
C ARG A 81 -34.94 -9.32 9.58
N GLY A 82 -33.93 -8.60 9.12
CA GLY A 82 -34.02 -7.16 8.90
C GLY A 82 -34.00 -6.81 7.43
N ASP A 83 -35.01 -6.02 6.97
CA ASP A 83 -35.09 -5.49 5.61
C ASP A 83 -34.06 -4.35 5.34
N GLU A 84 -33.32 -3.92 6.35
CA GLU A 84 -32.35 -2.83 6.23
C GLU A 84 -31.00 -3.33 5.75
N ARG A 85 -30.66 -2.96 4.52
CA ARG A 85 -29.27 -3.04 4.03
C ARG A 85 -28.47 -1.92 4.66
N LYS A 86 -27.45 -2.27 5.44
CA LYS A 86 -26.43 -1.31 5.88
C LYS A 86 -25.32 -1.27 4.84
N CYS A 87 -25.00 -0.07 4.37
CA CYS A 87 -23.90 0.13 3.43
C CYS A 87 -22.79 0.89 4.16
N GLU A 88 -21.60 0.34 4.15
CA GLU A 88 -20.42 0.97 4.71
C GLU A 88 -19.32 1.08 3.67
N VAL A 89 -18.56 2.14 3.77
CA VAL A 89 -17.45 2.36 2.87
C VAL A 89 -16.22 1.70 3.49
N ASN A 90 -15.78 0.62 2.87
CA ASN A 90 -14.52 0.00 3.24
C ASN A 90 -13.36 0.89 2.80
N GLN A 91 -12.63 1.42 3.77
CA GLN A 91 -11.56 2.39 3.53
C GLN A 91 -10.29 1.96 4.22
N ASN A 92 -9.58 1.06 3.61
CA ASN A 92 -8.19 0.82 3.96
C ASN A 92 -7.28 1.62 3.02
N SER A 93 -7.25 2.93 3.22
CA SER A 93 -6.37 3.85 2.50
C SER A 93 -5.00 3.99 3.16
N SER A 94 -4.45 2.93 3.74
CA SER A 94 -3.05 2.99 4.10
C SER A 94 -2.22 2.71 2.87
N VAL A 95 -1.75 3.76 2.31
CA VAL A 95 -0.88 3.69 1.15
C VAL A 95 0.51 3.28 1.59
N LEU A 96 0.94 2.13 1.11
CA LEU A 96 2.28 1.61 1.28
C LEU A 96 3.20 2.16 0.18
N VAL A 97 3.22 3.50 0.03
CA VAL A 97 3.97 4.19 -1.03
C VAL A 97 5.17 4.88 -0.45
N GLU A 98 6.30 4.77 -1.11
CA GLU A 98 7.51 5.48 -0.77
C GLU A 98 7.57 6.83 -1.50
N GLY A 99 7.56 7.92 -0.74
CA GLY A 99 7.74 9.25 -1.29
C GLY A 99 7.81 10.27 -0.17
N ARG A 100 8.55 11.36 -0.41
CA ARG A 100 8.67 12.45 0.54
C ARG A 100 7.88 13.65 0.04
N ILE A 101 6.81 13.98 0.76
CA ILE A 101 6.11 15.24 0.58
C ILE A 101 6.94 16.36 1.20
N THR A 102 7.25 17.39 0.41
CA THR A 102 7.98 18.57 0.86
C THR A 102 7.04 19.72 1.21
N LYS A 103 5.89 19.80 0.52
CA LYS A 103 4.82 20.77 0.77
C LYS A 103 3.48 20.18 0.37
N SER A 104 2.42 20.57 1.03
CA SER A 104 1.05 20.25 0.61
C SER A 104 0.12 21.43 0.93
N GLU A 105 -0.82 21.71 0.03
CA GLU A 105 -1.79 22.79 0.16
C GLU A 105 -3.17 22.30 -0.29
N THR A 106 -4.20 22.52 0.52
CA THR A 106 -5.58 22.20 0.14
C THR A 106 -6.19 23.40 -0.59
N ILE A 107 -6.51 23.20 -1.86
CA ILE A 107 -7.12 24.24 -2.72
C ILE A 107 -8.61 24.33 -2.48
N SER A 108 -9.27 23.18 -2.34
CA SER A 108 -10.70 23.15 -2.03
C SER A 108 -11.08 21.89 -1.25
N GLU A 109 -12.11 22.03 -0.43
CA GLU A 109 -12.71 20.95 0.35
C GLU A 109 -14.23 21.09 0.32
N THR A 110 -14.93 20.04 -0.07
CA THR A 110 -16.41 20.05 -0.15
C THR A 110 -16.97 18.75 0.39
N VAL A 111 -18.10 18.85 1.10
CA VAL A 111 -18.85 17.69 1.54
C VAL A 111 -20.21 17.70 0.86
N LYS A 112 -20.59 16.55 0.26
CA LYS A 112 -21.88 16.35 -0.41
C LYS A 112 -22.56 15.08 0.14
N THR A 113 -23.88 15.12 0.18
CA THR A 113 -24.69 13.94 0.47
C THR A 113 -24.96 13.20 -0.84
N VAL A 114 -24.74 11.88 -0.82
CA VAL A 114 -25.01 10.96 -1.92
C VAL A 114 -25.92 9.86 -1.41
N PRO A 115 -26.58 9.06 -2.27
CA PRO A 115 -27.42 7.96 -1.82
C PRO A 115 -26.66 6.99 -0.90
N GLY A 116 -27.12 6.90 0.37
CA GLY A 116 -26.55 5.99 1.37
C GLY A 116 -25.28 6.45 2.09
N ALA A 117 -24.71 7.63 1.75
CA ALA A 117 -23.48 8.11 2.37
C ALA A 117 -23.30 9.63 2.24
N GLN A 118 -22.25 10.15 2.86
CA GLN A 118 -21.69 11.47 2.54
C GLN A 118 -20.31 11.28 1.90
N VAL A 119 -19.85 12.23 1.13
CA VAL A 119 -18.52 12.21 0.52
C VAL A 119 -17.82 13.54 0.79
N CYS A 120 -16.62 13.46 1.37
CA CYS A 120 -15.69 14.59 1.40
C CYS A 120 -14.77 14.51 0.18
N THR A 121 -14.79 15.56 -0.64
CA THR A 121 -13.92 15.71 -1.79
C THR A 121 -12.90 16.80 -1.49
N VAL A 122 -11.62 16.49 -1.67
CA VAL A 122 -10.52 17.47 -1.55
C VAL A 122 -9.77 17.58 -2.87
N LEU A 123 -9.36 18.81 -3.18
CA LEU A 123 -8.40 19.13 -4.23
C LEU A 123 -7.15 19.71 -3.56
N MET A 124 -6.00 19.14 -3.83
CA MET A 124 -4.73 19.55 -3.23
C MET A 124 -3.65 19.74 -4.29
N VAL A 125 -2.70 20.61 -3.99
CA VAL A 125 -1.38 20.65 -4.62
C VAL A 125 -0.38 20.04 -3.65
N VAL A 126 0.35 19.01 -4.09
CA VAL A 126 1.30 18.27 -3.26
C VAL A 126 2.65 18.23 -3.96
N ASP A 127 3.66 18.82 -3.33
CA ASP A 127 5.04 18.78 -3.81
C ASP A 127 5.70 17.48 -3.33
N VAL A 128 6.02 16.59 -4.26
CA VAL A 128 6.62 15.29 -3.98
C VAL A 128 8.06 15.26 -4.47
N ALA A 129 8.99 14.94 -3.57
CA ALA A 129 10.37 14.67 -3.96
C ALA A 129 10.42 13.31 -4.68
N PRO A 130 10.97 13.24 -5.91
CA PRO A 130 11.08 11.98 -6.64
C PRO A 130 11.97 11.00 -5.87
N PRO A 131 11.69 9.69 -5.97
CA PRO A 131 12.53 8.66 -5.37
C PRO A 131 13.89 8.62 -6.07
N SER A 132 14.89 8.09 -5.39
CA SER A 132 16.23 7.89 -5.97
C SER A 132 16.24 6.83 -7.07
N VAL A 133 15.25 5.95 -7.09
CA VAL A 133 15.09 4.86 -8.06
C VAL A 133 13.61 4.73 -8.42
N GLU A 134 13.30 4.75 -9.71
CA GLU A 134 11.93 4.56 -10.21
C GLU A 134 11.45 3.12 -10.08
N ALA A 135 10.15 2.92 -9.94
CA ALA A 135 9.54 1.59 -9.97
C ALA A 135 9.71 0.94 -11.36
N ASP A 136 9.91 -0.38 -11.37
CA ASP A 136 9.96 -1.15 -12.63
C ASP A 136 8.54 -1.50 -13.09
N PRO A 137 8.01 -0.90 -14.17
CA PRO A 137 6.65 -1.15 -14.61
C PRO A 137 6.44 -2.58 -15.17
N SER A 138 7.51 -3.28 -15.53
CA SER A 138 7.45 -4.66 -16.01
C SER A 138 7.37 -5.69 -14.87
N PHE A 139 7.77 -5.28 -13.65
CA PHE A 139 7.73 -6.10 -12.45
C PHE A 139 6.42 -5.84 -11.69
N ASP A 140 5.37 -6.58 -12.03
CA ASP A 140 4.02 -6.36 -11.51
C ASP A 140 3.33 -7.69 -11.16
N LEU A 141 2.23 -7.62 -10.42
CA LEU A 141 1.39 -8.76 -10.10
C LEU A 141 -0.09 -8.34 -10.00
N GLN A 142 -0.98 -9.31 -10.20
CA GLN A 142 -2.40 -9.18 -9.88
C GLN A 142 -2.74 -9.98 -8.64
N LEU A 143 -3.59 -9.42 -7.80
CA LEU A 143 -4.09 -10.02 -6.56
C LEU A 143 -5.61 -10.11 -6.63
N GLU A 144 -6.14 -11.32 -6.42
CA GLU A 144 -7.58 -11.59 -6.37
C GLU A 144 -7.91 -12.38 -5.10
N LEU A 145 -9.01 -12.02 -4.46
CA LEU A 145 -9.61 -12.79 -3.37
C LEU A 145 -10.85 -13.50 -3.89
N ASN A 146 -11.19 -14.67 -3.32
CA ASN A 146 -12.38 -15.41 -3.72
C ASN A 146 -13.70 -14.66 -3.43
N ARG A 147 -13.68 -13.71 -2.48
CA ARG A 147 -14.81 -12.83 -2.12
C ARG A 147 -14.30 -11.50 -1.57
N SER A 148 -15.17 -10.51 -1.47
CA SER A 148 -14.90 -9.24 -0.77
C SER A 148 -15.57 -9.16 0.60
N ASN A 149 -16.57 -10.04 0.88
CA ASN A 149 -17.30 -10.11 2.14
C ASN A 149 -17.26 -11.54 2.65
N PHE A 150 -16.89 -11.69 3.89
CA PHE A 150 -16.77 -12.96 4.59
C PHE A 150 -17.52 -12.93 5.92
N ARG A 151 -17.85 -14.10 6.42
CA ARG A 151 -18.33 -14.32 7.78
C ARG A 151 -17.32 -15.12 8.58
N GLN A 152 -17.46 -15.11 9.89
CA GLN A 152 -16.69 -16.00 10.75
C GLN A 152 -16.83 -17.45 10.25
N GLY A 153 -15.69 -18.16 10.14
CA GLY A 153 -15.60 -19.53 9.65
C GLY A 153 -15.55 -19.66 8.12
N ASP A 154 -15.72 -18.56 7.36
CA ASP A 154 -15.50 -18.61 5.91
C ASP A 154 -14.02 -18.79 5.57
N SER A 155 -13.75 -19.53 4.50
CA SER A 155 -12.40 -19.73 4.01
C SER A 155 -11.99 -18.68 2.99
N LEU A 156 -10.86 -18.04 3.25
CA LEU A 156 -10.19 -17.12 2.35
C LEU A 156 -9.34 -17.88 1.34
N SER A 157 -9.41 -17.50 0.09
CA SER A 157 -8.53 -17.97 -0.98
C SER A 157 -7.94 -16.79 -1.72
N ILE A 158 -6.62 -16.79 -1.87
CA ILE A 158 -5.83 -15.69 -2.41
C ILE A 158 -5.16 -16.17 -3.69
N ARG A 159 -5.47 -15.51 -4.81
CA ARG A 159 -4.81 -15.79 -6.09
C ARG A 159 -3.83 -14.67 -6.41
N VAL A 160 -2.59 -15.06 -6.71
CA VAL A 160 -1.52 -14.16 -7.13
C VAL A 160 -1.05 -14.53 -8.52
N SER A 161 -1.06 -13.57 -9.45
CA SER A 161 -0.66 -13.77 -10.85
C SER A 161 0.50 -12.82 -11.18
N PRO A 162 1.75 -13.32 -11.27
CA PRO A 162 2.93 -12.51 -11.52
C PRO A 162 3.09 -12.20 -13.01
N THR A 163 3.67 -11.05 -13.36
CA THR A 163 4.10 -10.70 -14.73
C THR A 163 5.47 -11.29 -15.08
N SER A 164 6.28 -11.57 -14.06
CA SER A 164 7.63 -12.16 -14.19
C SER A 164 7.95 -12.98 -12.94
N PRO A 165 8.97 -13.87 -12.98
CA PRO A 165 9.38 -14.61 -11.80
C PRO A 165 9.69 -13.71 -10.61
N MET A 166 9.18 -14.05 -9.42
CA MET A 166 9.32 -13.23 -8.22
C MET A 166 9.21 -14.03 -6.93
N PHE A 167 9.79 -13.48 -5.87
CA PHE A 167 9.53 -13.93 -4.50
C PHE A 167 8.34 -13.16 -3.96
N ILE A 168 7.39 -13.84 -3.33
CA ILE A 168 6.23 -13.20 -2.72
C ILE A 168 6.13 -13.49 -1.23
N GLN A 169 5.60 -12.51 -0.48
CA GLN A 169 5.13 -12.67 0.89
C GLN A 169 3.72 -12.11 0.97
N ILE A 170 2.86 -12.80 1.72
CA ILE A 170 1.48 -12.38 1.91
C ILE A 170 1.25 -12.13 3.39
N PHE A 171 0.66 -10.99 3.66
CA PHE A 171 0.32 -10.54 5.01
C PHE A 171 -1.18 -10.26 5.10
N ASN A 172 -1.76 -10.56 6.25
CA ASN A 172 -3.06 -10.05 6.64
C ASN A 172 -2.85 -8.81 7.53
N TRP A 173 -3.43 -7.69 7.14
CA TRP A 173 -3.45 -6.48 7.95
C TRP A 173 -4.83 -6.28 8.56
N ARG A 174 -4.87 -6.34 9.89
CA ARG A 174 -6.07 -6.19 10.73
C ARG A 174 -6.12 -4.79 11.31
N SER A 175 -6.76 -3.86 10.60
CA SER A 175 -6.76 -2.43 10.92
C SER A 175 -7.48 -2.06 12.23
N ALA A 176 -8.35 -2.94 12.73
CA ALA A 176 -9.01 -2.77 14.03
C ALA A 176 -8.06 -2.90 15.23
N PHE A 177 -6.87 -3.47 15.04
CA PHE A 177 -5.87 -3.66 16.08
C PHE A 177 -4.83 -2.55 16.06
N ASN A 178 -4.43 -2.08 17.25
CA ASN A 178 -3.44 -1.00 17.38
C ASN A 178 -1.98 -1.48 17.28
N LYS A 179 -1.72 -2.76 17.58
CA LYS A 179 -0.38 -3.36 17.58
C LYS A 179 -0.43 -4.73 16.93
N ASP A 180 0.73 -5.21 16.46
CA ASP A 180 0.92 -6.55 15.90
C ASP A 180 -0.17 -6.91 14.87
N ASN A 181 -0.54 -5.90 14.09
CA ASN A 181 -1.72 -5.96 13.25
C ASN A 181 -1.42 -6.35 11.80
N VAL A 182 -0.15 -6.57 11.43
CA VAL A 182 0.27 -7.09 10.13
C VAL A 182 0.91 -8.45 10.33
N VAL A 183 0.19 -9.51 9.99
CA VAL A 183 0.58 -10.90 10.23
C VAL A 183 0.94 -11.57 8.91
N LYS A 184 2.14 -12.17 8.83
CA LYS A 184 2.55 -12.95 7.67
C LYS A 184 1.80 -14.28 7.62
N ILE A 185 1.07 -14.54 6.54
CA ILE A 185 0.31 -15.78 6.32
C ILE A 185 0.96 -16.69 5.27
N PHE A 186 1.84 -16.14 4.40
CA PHE A 186 2.61 -16.88 3.41
C PHE A 186 3.97 -16.21 3.16
N PRO A 187 5.09 -16.97 3.02
CA PRO A 187 5.21 -18.39 3.29
C PRO A 187 4.99 -18.72 4.77
N ASN A 188 4.60 -19.96 5.06
CA ASN A 188 4.38 -20.47 6.40
C ASN A 188 5.13 -21.80 6.61
N ASP A 189 4.93 -22.46 7.75
CA ASP A 189 5.63 -23.71 8.08
C ASP A 189 5.24 -24.88 7.18
N ILE A 190 4.07 -24.83 6.58
CA ILE A 190 3.52 -25.88 5.70
C ILE A 190 3.89 -25.59 4.25
N ASP A 191 3.67 -24.35 3.79
CA ASP A 191 3.90 -23.90 2.42
C ASP A 191 5.06 -22.91 2.39
N LYS A 192 6.27 -23.43 2.14
CA LYS A 192 7.53 -22.68 2.33
C LYS A 192 8.06 -22.06 1.05
N ASP A 193 7.68 -22.57 -0.12
CA ASP A 193 8.20 -22.08 -1.41
C ASP A 193 7.44 -20.82 -1.83
N ASN A 194 8.14 -19.69 -1.75
CA ASN A 194 7.62 -18.38 -2.09
C ASN A 194 8.16 -17.82 -3.40
N TYR A 195 8.92 -18.60 -4.18
CA TYR A 195 9.35 -18.21 -5.51
C TYR A 195 8.33 -18.68 -6.55
N ILE A 196 7.68 -17.72 -7.21
CA ILE A 196 6.62 -18.01 -8.15
C ILE A 196 6.99 -17.56 -9.58
N THR A 197 6.67 -18.41 -10.56
CA THR A 197 6.88 -18.15 -12.00
C THR A 197 5.57 -18.12 -12.79
N LYS A 198 4.47 -18.52 -12.15
CA LYS A 198 3.11 -18.59 -12.71
C LYS A 198 2.08 -18.27 -11.62
N SER A 199 0.84 -18.09 -12.04
CA SER A 199 -0.27 -17.87 -11.10
C SER A 199 -0.39 -19.01 -10.10
N ILE A 200 -0.53 -18.65 -8.82
CA ILE A 200 -0.75 -19.59 -7.72
C ILE A 200 -2.01 -19.19 -6.95
N THR A 201 -2.55 -20.14 -6.22
CA THR A 201 -3.66 -19.91 -5.28
C THR A 201 -3.24 -20.41 -3.90
N ILE A 202 -3.47 -19.61 -2.87
CA ILE A 202 -3.11 -19.92 -1.49
C ILE A 202 -4.39 -19.95 -0.63
N PRO A 203 -4.63 -21.01 0.12
CA PRO A 203 -3.89 -22.28 0.13
C PRO A 203 -3.95 -23.00 -1.22
N ALA A 204 -2.89 -23.75 -1.54
CA ALA A 204 -2.86 -24.50 -2.78
C ALA A 204 -3.90 -25.64 -2.74
N LYS A 205 -4.77 -25.71 -3.76
CA LYS A 205 -5.86 -26.70 -3.81
C LYS A 205 -5.39 -28.15 -3.88
N ASN A 206 -4.19 -28.38 -4.41
CA ASN A 206 -3.64 -29.70 -4.72
C ASN A 206 -2.36 -30.02 -3.95
N SER A 207 -2.01 -29.23 -2.94
CA SER A 207 -0.86 -29.57 -2.09
C SER A 207 -1.30 -30.58 -1.05
N ASP A 208 -0.37 -31.49 -0.68
CA ASP A 208 -0.51 -32.30 0.54
C ASP A 208 -0.57 -31.42 1.80
N ALA A 209 -0.34 -30.14 1.65
CA ALA A 209 -0.47 -29.08 2.64
C ALA A 209 -1.94 -28.85 2.97
N LYS A 210 -2.38 -29.54 4.01
CA LYS A 210 -3.77 -29.48 4.50
C LYS A 210 -3.92 -28.32 5.50
N TYR A 211 -3.92 -27.07 5.01
CA TYR A 211 -4.32 -25.94 5.83
C TYR A 211 -5.39 -25.12 5.11
N SER A 212 -6.23 -24.46 5.89
CA SER A 212 -7.22 -23.50 5.43
C SER A 212 -6.86 -22.13 6.01
N LEU A 213 -7.24 -21.08 5.29
CA LEU A 213 -7.24 -19.72 5.84
C LEU A 213 -8.67 -19.42 6.28
N GLU A 214 -9.08 -19.99 7.40
CA GLU A 214 -10.37 -19.68 8.03
C GLU A 214 -10.28 -18.30 8.68
N LEU A 215 -11.34 -17.53 8.51
CA LEU A 215 -11.44 -16.18 9.05
C LEU A 215 -12.20 -16.23 10.37
N ASP A 216 -11.50 -15.93 11.46
CA ASP A 216 -12.09 -15.88 12.78
C ASP A 216 -12.43 -14.44 13.17
N TRP A 217 -13.57 -14.32 13.88
CA TRP A 217 -13.97 -13.07 14.51
C TRP A 217 -13.18 -12.86 15.81
N ASP A 218 -11.96 -12.38 15.65
CA ASP A 218 -11.07 -12.04 16.77
C ASP A 218 -11.04 -10.51 16.92
N ALA A 219 -12.13 -9.94 17.45
CA ALA A 219 -12.24 -8.50 17.61
C ALA A 219 -11.54 -8.02 18.90
N PRO A 220 -10.89 -6.83 18.88
CA PRO A 220 -10.31 -6.25 20.08
C PRO A 220 -11.35 -6.02 21.17
N ILE A 221 -10.92 -6.06 22.43
CA ILE A 221 -11.79 -5.77 23.58
C ILE A 221 -12.41 -4.36 23.43
N GLY A 222 -13.73 -4.28 23.53
CA GLY A 222 -14.47 -3.02 23.38
C GLY A 222 -14.80 -2.65 21.93
N TYR A 223 -14.54 -3.53 20.98
CA TYR A 223 -14.98 -3.34 19.59
C TYR A 223 -16.48 -3.58 19.45
N ASP A 224 -17.24 -2.55 19.10
CA ASP A 224 -18.70 -2.53 19.12
C ASP A 224 -19.35 -2.72 17.74
N LYS A 225 -18.54 -2.75 16.68
CA LYS A 225 -19.04 -2.95 15.30
C LYS A 225 -19.30 -4.42 14.99
N GLU A 226 -20.26 -4.67 14.08
CA GLU A 226 -20.61 -6.01 13.60
C GLU A 226 -19.72 -6.47 12.42
N PHE A 227 -18.73 -5.69 12.05
CA PHE A 227 -17.83 -5.97 10.92
C PHE A 227 -16.43 -5.43 11.22
N MET A 228 -15.42 -6.06 10.66
CA MET A 228 -14.04 -5.58 10.64
C MET A 228 -13.56 -5.43 9.19
N ASN A 229 -12.83 -4.35 8.94
CA ASN A 229 -12.10 -4.17 7.69
C ASN A 229 -10.70 -4.75 7.82
N GLU A 230 -10.39 -5.72 7.00
CA GLU A 230 -9.07 -6.33 6.91
C GLU A 230 -8.53 -6.23 5.49
N SER A 231 -7.24 -6.43 5.34
CA SER A 231 -6.59 -6.36 4.03
C SER A 231 -5.55 -7.44 3.86
N ILE A 232 -5.52 -8.01 2.68
CA ILE A 232 -4.41 -8.83 2.22
C ILE A 232 -3.40 -7.92 1.53
N ILE A 233 -2.16 -7.98 1.97
CA ILE A 233 -1.02 -7.27 1.38
C ILE A 233 -0.08 -8.31 0.78
N VAL A 234 0.18 -8.23 -0.51
CA VAL A 234 1.19 -9.04 -1.19
C VAL A 234 2.40 -8.16 -1.47
N VAL A 235 3.54 -8.56 -0.94
CA VAL A 235 4.84 -7.96 -1.25
C VAL A 235 5.59 -8.89 -2.17
N ALA A 236 5.85 -8.45 -3.39
CA ALA A 236 6.74 -9.12 -4.33
C ALA A 236 8.13 -8.49 -4.32
N SER A 237 9.16 -9.29 -4.52
CA SER A 237 10.54 -8.83 -4.63
C SER A 237 11.34 -9.65 -5.65
N LYS A 238 12.32 -8.99 -6.31
CA LYS A 238 13.23 -9.66 -7.27
C LYS A 238 14.27 -10.55 -6.58
N LYS A 239 14.48 -10.33 -5.27
CA LYS A 239 15.43 -11.11 -4.44
C LYS A 239 14.72 -11.63 -3.20
N PRO A 240 15.16 -12.75 -2.63
CA PRO A 240 14.60 -13.26 -1.39
C PRO A 240 14.84 -12.26 -0.26
N ILE A 241 13.80 -12.01 0.55
CA ILE A 241 13.86 -11.09 1.69
C ILE A 241 13.32 -11.81 2.90
N GLN A 242 14.02 -11.64 4.02
CA GLN A 242 13.56 -12.16 5.30
C GLN A 242 12.57 -11.19 5.96
N TRP A 243 11.46 -11.76 6.41
CA TRP A 243 10.39 -11.04 7.08
C TRP A 243 10.09 -11.69 8.42
N LEU A 244 9.74 -10.87 9.40
CA LEU A 244 9.16 -11.37 10.65
C LEU A 244 7.76 -11.91 10.40
N SER A 245 7.27 -12.71 11.34
CA SER A 245 5.90 -13.24 11.27
C SER A 245 4.84 -12.18 11.59
N VAL A 246 5.19 -11.18 12.40
CA VAL A 246 4.26 -10.15 12.88
C VAL A 246 4.95 -8.79 12.89
N TYR A 247 4.21 -7.76 12.50
CA TYR A 247 4.62 -6.36 12.55
C TYR A 247 3.46 -5.49 13.07
N ASP A 248 3.78 -4.35 13.65
CA ASP A 248 2.90 -3.19 13.58
C ASP A 248 3.04 -2.53 12.19
N ILE A 249 2.01 -1.77 11.78
CA ILE A 249 1.97 -1.20 10.42
C ILE A 249 3.12 -0.23 10.15
N GLN A 250 3.62 0.47 11.17
CA GLN A 250 4.72 1.43 10.98
C GLN A 250 6.04 0.69 10.69
N ARG A 251 6.39 -0.32 11.48
CA ARG A 251 7.56 -1.17 11.24
C ARG A 251 7.48 -1.93 9.92
N PHE A 252 6.26 -2.33 9.53
CA PHE A 252 6.05 -2.95 8.23
C PHE A 252 6.39 -1.99 7.08
N LYS A 253 5.94 -0.73 7.16
CA LYS A 253 6.30 0.32 6.19
C LYS A 253 7.80 0.59 6.15
N GLU A 254 8.44 0.69 7.31
CA GLU A 254 9.90 0.87 7.40
C GLU A 254 10.65 -0.29 6.71
N LYS A 255 10.20 -1.52 6.95
CA LYS A 255 10.78 -2.71 6.28
C LYS A 255 10.58 -2.69 4.76
N LEU A 256 9.43 -2.22 4.28
CA LEU A 256 9.21 -2.03 2.85
C LEU A 256 10.18 -1.01 2.24
N MET A 257 10.47 0.08 2.95
CA MET A 257 11.36 1.14 2.48
C MET A 257 12.83 0.69 2.32
N GLU A 258 13.24 -0.41 2.98
CA GLU A 258 14.56 -1.01 2.77
C GLU A 258 14.72 -1.64 1.37
N ILE A 259 13.61 -1.90 0.67
CA ILE A 259 13.61 -2.55 -0.65
C ILE A 259 13.45 -1.48 -1.72
N PRO A 260 14.44 -1.29 -2.62
CA PRO A 260 14.33 -0.30 -3.70
C PRO A 260 13.08 -0.50 -4.56
N LEU A 261 12.46 0.59 -5.02
CA LEU A 261 11.21 0.57 -5.80
C LEU A 261 11.27 -0.31 -7.05
N ASN A 262 12.40 -0.32 -7.75
CA ASN A 262 12.61 -1.17 -8.94
C ASN A 262 12.81 -2.66 -8.61
N GLN A 263 12.88 -3.02 -7.33
CA GLN A 263 13.07 -4.40 -6.88
C GLN A 263 11.86 -4.95 -6.11
N ARG A 264 10.81 -4.14 -5.94
CA ARG A 264 9.60 -4.56 -5.23
C ARG A 264 8.34 -4.19 -5.98
N ARG A 265 7.25 -4.88 -5.65
CA ARG A 265 5.86 -4.51 -5.94
C ARG A 265 5.02 -4.82 -4.72
N VAL A 266 4.11 -3.91 -4.38
CA VAL A 266 3.15 -4.11 -3.28
C VAL A 266 1.75 -3.96 -3.84
N VAL A 267 0.91 -4.95 -3.57
CA VAL A 267 -0.52 -4.91 -3.94
C VAL A 267 -1.35 -5.24 -2.71
N GLN A 268 -2.39 -4.47 -2.48
CA GLN A 268 -3.32 -4.64 -1.37
C GLN A 268 -4.73 -4.88 -1.88
N ARG A 269 -5.47 -5.76 -1.20
CA ARG A 269 -6.91 -5.98 -1.36
C ARG A 269 -7.58 -6.04 -0.01
N SER A 270 -8.61 -5.21 0.15
CA SER A 270 -9.39 -5.19 1.38
C SER A 270 -10.60 -6.11 1.28
N TYR A 271 -11.03 -6.61 2.41
CA TYR A 271 -12.26 -7.39 2.57
C TYR A 271 -12.97 -7.02 3.87
N LEU A 272 -14.25 -7.35 3.93
CA LEU A 272 -15.09 -7.16 5.10
C LEU A 272 -15.27 -8.50 5.80
N LEU A 273 -14.98 -8.56 7.09
CA LEU A 273 -15.31 -9.70 7.95
C LEU A 273 -16.52 -9.34 8.80
N LEU A 274 -17.59 -10.08 8.66
CA LEU A 274 -18.85 -9.97 9.41
C LEU A 274 -18.84 -10.97 10.56
N LYS A 275 -19.42 -10.56 11.67
CA LYS A 275 -19.60 -11.41 12.83
C LYS A 275 -20.57 -12.55 12.57
#